data_02be53a2528e04feb2943e78c7a34b58
#
_entry.id   02be53a2528e04feb2943e78c7a34b58
#
_cell.length_a   1.000
_cell.length_b   1.000
_cell.length_c   1.000
_cell.angle_alpha   90.00
_cell.angle_beta   90.00
_cell.angle_gamma   90.00
#
_symmetry.space_group_name_H-M   'P 1'
#
loop_
_entity.id
_entity.type
_entity.pdbx_description
1 polymer ?
#
loop_
_entity_poly.entity_id
_entity_poly.type
_entity_poly.pdbx_seq_one_letter_code
_entity_poly.pdbx_strand_id
1 'polypeptide(L)'
;MRSDLDQRETAKSNTACGCLFCITGKECLVAMRVQTQYPQIHAVAVRKEKHLTREGRKLRAEAVLLPSYVFFEAPADADVSALAELQDVIRILSMDAGVWQLQGEDERFARWLLGYDGLLSFSQAHREGDRIRILRGP
;
A
#
# COMPACT_ATOMS: atom_id res chain seq x y z
N MET A 1 -12.28 5.19 32.83
CA MET A 1 -12.76 5.49 31.48
C MET A 1 -11.58 5.69 30.54
N ARG A 2 -11.61 5.04 29.42
CA ARG A 2 -10.51 5.16 28.47
C ARG A 2 -10.59 6.49 27.73
N SER A 3 -9.44 7.07 27.46
CA SER A 3 -9.35 8.26 26.63
C SER A 3 -9.52 7.87 25.16
N ASP A 4 -9.85 8.85 24.33
CA ASP A 4 -9.92 8.64 22.88
C ASP A 4 -8.58 8.18 22.33
N LEU A 5 -7.49 8.62 22.93
CA LEU A 5 -6.15 8.23 22.51
C LEU A 5 -5.93 6.74 22.72
N ASP A 6 -6.35 6.19 23.85
CA ASP A 6 -6.24 4.76 24.14
C ASP A 6 -7.05 3.93 23.15
N GLN A 7 -8.23 4.41 22.81
CA GLN A 7 -9.07 3.74 21.83
C GLN A 7 -8.42 3.73 20.44
N ARG A 8 -7.76 4.81 20.06
CA ARG A 8 -7.05 4.88 18.78
C ARG A 8 -5.88 3.90 18.75
N GLU A 9 -5.12 3.83 19.83
CA GLU A 9 -4.01 2.90 19.92
C GLU A 9 -4.50 1.46 19.85
N THR A 10 -5.58 1.15 20.52
CA THR A 10 -6.18 -0.17 20.46
C THR A 10 -6.63 -0.51 19.04
N ALA A 11 -7.28 0.44 18.36
CA ALA A 11 -7.69 0.23 16.97
C ALA A 11 -6.50 -0.02 16.04
N LYS A 12 -5.40 0.74 16.22
CA LYS A 12 -4.18 0.54 15.42
C LYS A 12 -3.55 -0.81 15.67
N SER A 13 -3.52 -1.27 16.93
CA SER A 13 -2.92 -2.55 17.26
C SER A 13 -3.75 -3.73 16.72
N ASN A 14 -5.02 -3.48 16.36
CA ASN A 14 -5.91 -4.49 15.81
C ASN A 14 -5.91 -4.53 14.29
N THR A 15 -5.01 -3.81 13.65
CA THR A 15 -4.89 -3.84 12.20
C THR A 15 -3.58 -4.48 11.78
N ALA A 16 -3.58 -4.97 10.55
CA ALA A 16 -2.38 -5.50 9.93
C ALA A 16 -2.28 -4.98 8.51
N CYS A 17 -1.09 -4.99 7.97
CA CYS A 17 -0.84 -4.57 6.60
C CYS A 17 -0.57 -5.78 5.73
N GLY A 18 -1.03 -5.72 4.48
CA GLY A 18 -0.78 -6.75 3.49
C GLY A 18 -0.43 -6.14 2.15
N CYS A 19 -0.19 -7.00 1.19
CA CYS A 19 0.17 -6.57 -0.15
C CYS A 19 -0.51 -7.45 -1.19
N LEU A 20 -1.07 -6.81 -2.22
CA LEU A 20 -1.67 -7.49 -3.36
C LEU A 20 -0.70 -7.41 -4.53
N PHE A 21 -0.64 -8.51 -5.29
CA PHE A 21 0.02 -8.53 -6.59
C PHE A 21 -1.05 -8.44 -7.66
N CYS A 22 -0.93 -7.46 -8.56
CA CYS A 22 -1.96 -7.19 -9.57
C CYS A 22 -1.33 -6.96 -10.94
N ILE A 23 -2.17 -6.80 -11.94
CA ILE A 23 -1.72 -6.55 -13.30
C ILE A 23 -1.07 -5.16 -13.35
N THR A 24 0.12 -5.11 -13.94
CA THR A 24 0.87 -3.86 -14.10
C THR A 24 0.05 -2.84 -14.87
N GLY A 25 -0.01 -1.63 -14.35
CA GLY A 25 -0.81 -0.54 -14.93
C GLY A 25 -2.19 -0.41 -14.32
N LYS A 26 -2.61 -1.37 -13.49
CA LYS A 26 -3.93 -1.34 -12.85
C LYS A 26 -3.88 -1.07 -11.35
N GLU A 27 -2.71 -0.71 -10.83
CA GLU A 27 -2.51 -0.56 -9.40
C GLU A 27 -3.49 0.43 -8.76
N CYS A 28 -3.63 1.61 -9.37
CA CYS A 28 -4.53 2.62 -8.80
C CYS A 28 -6.00 2.20 -8.88
N LEU A 29 -6.39 1.52 -9.96
CA LEU A 29 -7.75 0.98 -10.09
C LEU A 29 -8.03 -0.09 -9.06
N VAL A 30 -7.05 -0.98 -8.82
CA VAL A 30 -7.20 -2.02 -7.82
C VAL A 30 -7.34 -1.41 -6.43
N ALA A 31 -6.49 -0.45 -6.08
CA ALA A 31 -6.58 0.22 -4.78
C ALA A 31 -7.96 0.87 -4.60
N MET A 32 -8.47 1.54 -5.63
CA MET A 32 -9.78 2.16 -5.58
C MET A 32 -10.89 1.14 -5.41
N ARG A 33 -10.81 0.02 -6.11
CA ARG A 33 -11.82 -1.05 -5.99
C ARG A 33 -11.84 -1.65 -4.60
N VAL A 34 -10.66 -1.86 -4.00
CA VAL A 34 -10.59 -2.39 -2.65
C VAL A 34 -11.30 -1.46 -1.68
N GLN A 35 -10.99 -0.17 -1.73
CA GLN A 35 -11.59 0.80 -0.81
C GLN A 35 -13.08 0.96 -1.05
N THR A 36 -13.53 0.89 -2.29
CA THR A 36 -14.94 1.03 -2.63
C THR A 36 -15.76 -0.17 -2.13
N GLN A 37 -15.25 -1.37 -2.33
CA GLN A 37 -15.98 -2.59 -1.94
C GLN A 37 -15.80 -2.94 -0.46
N TYR A 38 -14.68 -2.53 0.13
CA TYR A 38 -14.38 -2.84 1.52
C TYR A 38 -13.95 -1.54 2.23
N PRO A 39 -14.93 -0.70 2.64
CA PRO A 39 -14.61 0.61 3.22
C PRO A 39 -13.72 0.57 4.46
N GLN A 40 -13.69 -0.57 5.17
CA GLN A 40 -12.84 -0.73 6.34
C GLN A 40 -11.39 -1.04 5.98
N ILE A 41 -11.09 -1.26 4.69
CA ILE A 41 -9.74 -1.54 4.23
C ILE A 41 -9.20 -0.29 3.54
N HIS A 42 -8.03 0.17 3.97
CA HIS A 42 -7.33 1.26 3.32
C HIS A 42 -6.30 0.66 2.36
N ALA A 43 -6.38 1.00 1.08
CA ALA A 43 -5.50 0.43 0.06
C ALA A 43 -4.87 1.53 -0.77
N VAL A 44 -3.59 1.39 -1.09
CA VAL A 44 -2.86 2.39 -1.85
C VAL A 44 -1.95 1.74 -2.88
N ALA A 45 -1.86 2.37 -4.05
CA ALA A 45 -0.79 2.12 -5.01
C ALA A 45 0.38 3.04 -4.67
N VAL A 46 1.60 2.54 -4.76
CA VAL A 46 2.78 3.35 -4.42
C VAL A 46 3.17 4.19 -5.62
N ARG A 47 3.12 5.50 -5.45
CA ARG A 47 3.36 6.47 -6.53
C ARG A 47 4.41 7.47 -6.09
N LYS A 48 5.10 8.02 -7.08
CA LYS A 48 6.12 9.04 -6.86
C LYS A 48 5.73 10.29 -7.63
N GLU A 49 5.92 11.45 -7.02
CA GLU A 49 5.76 12.72 -7.71
C GLU A 49 6.86 12.88 -8.75
N LYS A 50 6.47 13.36 -9.93
CA LYS A 50 7.40 13.73 -10.99
C LYS A 50 7.23 15.21 -11.30
N HIS A 51 8.35 15.89 -11.54
CA HIS A 51 8.35 17.25 -12.02
C HIS A 51 8.77 17.23 -13.48
N LEU A 52 7.85 17.66 -14.33
CA LEU A 52 8.09 17.71 -15.77
C LEU A 52 8.10 19.16 -16.23
N THR A 53 8.95 19.46 -17.22
CA THR A 53 8.93 20.75 -17.88
C THR A 53 8.42 20.55 -19.31
N ARG A 54 7.32 21.20 -19.64
CA ARG A 54 6.74 21.12 -20.97
C ARG A 54 6.40 22.53 -21.44
N GLU A 55 6.98 22.95 -22.54
CA GLU A 55 6.78 24.28 -23.09
C GLU A 55 7.09 25.40 -22.09
N GLY A 56 8.18 25.22 -21.31
CA GLY A 56 8.59 26.17 -20.30
C GLY A 56 7.78 26.16 -19.02
N ARG A 57 6.77 25.30 -18.92
CA ARG A 57 5.93 25.19 -17.73
C ARG A 57 6.34 23.99 -16.88
N LYS A 58 6.41 24.21 -15.57
CA LYS A 58 6.62 23.12 -14.62
C LYS A 58 5.30 22.43 -14.36
N LEU A 59 5.25 21.14 -14.63
CA LEU A 59 4.05 20.32 -14.40
C LEU A 59 4.34 19.30 -13.33
N ARG A 60 3.32 19.00 -12.52
CA ARG A 60 3.37 17.89 -11.59
C ARG A 60 2.70 16.69 -12.23
N ALA A 61 3.34 15.55 -12.10
CA ALA A 61 2.78 14.29 -12.55
C ALA A 61 3.11 13.22 -11.52
N GLU A 62 2.44 12.09 -11.63
CA GLU A 62 2.70 10.94 -10.75
C GLU A 62 3.09 9.75 -11.60
N ALA A 63 3.99 8.93 -11.07
CA ALA A 63 4.36 7.67 -11.69
C ALA A 63 4.27 6.57 -10.65
N VAL A 64 3.85 5.38 -11.07
CA VAL A 64 3.82 4.22 -10.20
C VAL A 64 5.26 3.84 -9.87
N LEU A 65 5.60 3.77 -8.59
CA LEU A 65 6.94 3.46 -8.12
C LEU A 65 7.15 1.96 -7.94
N LEU A 66 6.11 1.25 -7.49
CA LEU A 66 6.15 -0.20 -7.33
C LEU A 66 5.10 -0.83 -8.22
N PRO A 67 5.44 -1.09 -9.50
CA PRO A 67 4.49 -1.69 -10.42
C PRO A 67 4.01 -3.05 -9.93
N SER A 68 2.73 -3.32 -10.10
CA SER A 68 2.04 -4.56 -9.75
C SER A 68 1.75 -4.74 -8.25
N TYR A 69 2.12 -3.79 -7.40
CA TYR A 69 1.90 -3.93 -5.95
C TYR A 69 0.91 -2.90 -5.43
N VAL A 70 -0.01 -3.36 -4.59
CA VAL A 70 -0.97 -2.53 -3.87
C VAL A 70 -0.88 -2.91 -2.40
N PHE A 71 -0.57 -1.94 -1.55
CA PHE A 71 -0.51 -2.17 -0.11
C PHE A 71 -1.85 -1.86 0.53
N PHE A 72 -2.22 -2.59 1.56
CA PHE A 72 -3.48 -2.36 2.25
C PHE A 72 -3.34 -2.57 3.75
N GLU A 73 -4.24 -1.94 4.48
CA GLU A 73 -4.39 -2.12 5.93
C GLU A 73 -5.82 -2.59 6.19
N ALA A 74 -5.94 -3.66 6.96
CA ALA A 74 -7.22 -4.28 7.29
C ALA A 74 -7.21 -4.73 8.74
N PRO A 75 -8.38 -5.03 9.34
CA PRO A 75 -8.39 -5.64 10.67
C PRO A 75 -7.50 -6.88 10.69
N ALA A 76 -6.74 -7.04 11.77
CA ALA A 76 -5.70 -8.08 11.83
C ALA A 76 -6.28 -9.50 11.71
N ASP A 77 -7.51 -9.70 12.13
CA ASP A 77 -8.19 -10.99 12.07
C ASP A 77 -9.12 -11.12 10.86
N ALA A 78 -9.06 -10.16 9.93
CA ALA A 78 -9.94 -10.19 8.78
C ALA A 78 -9.58 -11.32 7.82
N ASP A 79 -10.60 -11.91 7.21
CA ASP A 79 -10.43 -12.81 6.09
C ASP A 79 -10.37 -11.96 4.83
N VAL A 80 -9.16 -11.79 4.28
CA VAL A 80 -8.97 -10.94 3.11
C VAL A 80 -8.97 -11.76 1.80
N SER A 81 -9.31 -13.03 1.86
CA SER A 81 -9.26 -13.90 0.69
C SER A 81 -10.09 -13.39 -0.48
N ALA A 82 -11.19 -12.68 -0.21
CA ALA A 82 -12.03 -12.10 -1.25
C ALA A 82 -11.30 -11.07 -2.10
N LEU A 83 -10.23 -10.46 -1.60
CA LEU A 83 -9.45 -9.49 -2.38
C LEU A 83 -8.79 -10.15 -3.59
N ALA A 84 -8.47 -11.44 -3.50
CA ALA A 84 -7.87 -12.17 -4.61
C ALA A 84 -8.84 -12.34 -5.79
N GLU A 85 -10.13 -12.19 -5.54
CA GLU A 85 -11.17 -12.34 -6.57
C GLU A 85 -11.48 -11.03 -7.29
N LEU A 86 -10.91 -9.92 -6.85
CA LEU A 86 -11.16 -8.63 -7.50
C LEU A 86 -10.52 -8.61 -8.89
N GLN A 87 -11.17 -7.89 -9.79
CA GLN A 87 -10.66 -7.73 -11.15
C GLN A 87 -9.24 -7.16 -11.13
N ASP A 88 -8.36 -7.72 -11.94
CA ASP A 88 -6.95 -7.33 -12.11
C ASP A 88 -6.05 -7.71 -10.92
N VAL A 89 -6.58 -8.31 -9.86
CA VAL A 89 -5.75 -8.86 -8.79
C VAL A 89 -5.32 -10.28 -9.19
N ILE A 90 -4.02 -10.54 -9.10
CA ILE A 90 -3.46 -11.85 -9.42
C ILE A 90 -3.45 -12.72 -8.17
N ARG A 91 -2.96 -12.18 -7.05
CA ARG A 91 -2.93 -12.91 -5.79
C ARG A 91 -2.64 -11.98 -4.63
N ILE A 92 -2.88 -12.47 -3.41
CA ILE A 92 -2.44 -11.82 -2.18
C ILE A 92 -1.06 -12.37 -1.87
N LEU A 93 -0.10 -11.49 -1.57
CA LEU A 93 1.22 -11.96 -1.19
C LEU A 93 1.16 -12.63 0.18
N SER A 94 1.74 -13.81 0.28
CA SER A 94 1.83 -14.56 1.52
C SER A 94 3.27 -14.61 1.96
N MET A 95 3.50 -14.24 3.21
CA MET A 95 4.84 -14.31 3.77
C MET A 95 5.21 -15.74 4.12
N ASP A 96 4.22 -16.53 4.55
CA ASP A 96 4.45 -17.90 5.00
C ASP A 96 3.09 -18.58 5.15
N ALA A 97 2.94 -19.81 4.67
CA ALA A 97 1.81 -20.71 4.89
C ALA A 97 0.43 -20.02 5.01
N GLY A 98 0.11 -19.12 4.10
CA GLY A 98 -1.18 -18.46 4.07
C GLY A 98 -1.29 -17.21 4.95
N VAL A 99 -0.21 -16.79 5.58
CA VAL A 99 -0.19 -15.57 6.39
C VAL A 99 -0.05 -14.37 5.46
N TRP A 100 -1.08 -13.54 5.40
CA TRP A 100 -1.06 -12.34 4.55
C TRP A 100 -0.46 -11.13 5.27
N GLN A 101 -0.41 -11.17 6.61
CA GLN A 101 0.05 -10.05 7.41
C GLN A 101 1.56 -9.88 7.27
N LEU A 102 1.98 -8.69 6.88
CA LEU A 102 3.40 -8.34 6.82
C LEU A 102 3.96 -8.22 8.23
N GLN A 103 5.23 -8.57 8.39
CA GLN A 103 5.90 -8.61 9.68
C GLN A 103 7.14 -7.73 9.66
N GLY A 104 7.55 -7.27 10.84
CA GLY A 104 8.82 -6.58 11.04
C GLY A 104 8.98 -5.33 10.19
N GLU A 105 10.08 -5.26 9.47
CA GLU A 105 10.39 -4.09 8.65
C GLU A 105 9.45 -3.92 7.49
N ASP A 106 8.95 -5.01 6.93
CA ASP A 106 7.97 -4.93 5.84
C ASP A 106 6.68 -4.29 6.31
N GLU A 107 6.25 -4.63 7.52
CA GLU A 107 5.08 -4.01 8.12
C GLU A 107 5.32 -2.52 8.36
N ARG A 108 6.46 -2.17 8.91
CA ARG A 108 6.79 -0.76 9.16
C ARG A 108 6.82 0.05 7.87
N PHE A 109 7.39 -0.53 6.84
CA PHE A 109 7.45 0.11 5.53
C PHE A 109 6.04 0.32 4.97
N ALA A 110 5.19 -0.71 5.04
CA ALA A 110 3.82 -0.62 4.56
C ALA A 110 3.03 0.46 5.31
N ARG A 111 3.16 0.52 6.64
CA ARG A 111 2.47 1.54 7.43
C ARG A 111 2.95 2.95 7.08
N TRP A 112 4.24 3.09 6.82
CA TRP A 112 4.80 4.37 6.40
C TRP A 112 4.20 4.79 5.04
N LEU A 113 4.13 3.86 4.08
CA LEU A 113 3.52 4.14 2.78
C LEU A 113 2.04 4.53 2.90
N LEU A 114 1.29 3.80 3.72
CA LEU A 114 -0.13 4.06 3.93
C LEU A 114 -0.35 5.43 4.57
N GLY A 115 0.57 5.88 5.41
CA GLY A 115 0.50 7.19 6.03
C GLY A 115 0.62 8.35 5.02
N TYR A 116 1.19 8.10 3.87
CA TYR A 116 1.29 9.08 2.77
C TYR A 116 0.28 8.78 1.66
N ASP A 117 -0.68 7.91 1.91
CA ASP A 117 -1.62 7.42 0.87
C ASP A 117 -0.90 6.88 -0.35
N GLY A 118 0.30 6.35 -0.14
CA GLY A 118 1.10 5.79 -1.21
C GLY A 118 1.79 6.79 -2.12
N LEU A 119 1.61 8.10 -1.87
CA LEU A 119 2.23 9.12 -2.71
C LEU A 119 3.47 9.68 -2.03
N LEU A 120 4.63 9.45 -2.64
CA LEU A 120 5.90 9.89 -2.12
C LEU A 120 6.41 11.11 -2.88
N SER A 121 7.01 12.06 -2.16
CA SER A 121 7.71 13.16 -2.79
C SER A 121 8.99 12.64 -3.44
N PHE A 122 9.59 13.45 -4.30
CA PHE A 122 10.82 13.08 -4.98
C PHE A 122 11.91 12.66 -3.99
N SER A 123 12.11 13.45 -2.93
CA SER A 123 13.16 13.14 -1.95
C SER A 123 12.86 11.89 -1.13
N GLN A 124 11.60 11.66 -0.79
CA GLN A 124 11.20 10.46 -0.06
C GLN A 124 11.41 9.20 -0.90
N ALA A 125 11.02 9.23 -2.18
CA ALA A 125 11.20 8.10 -3.07
C ALA A 125 12.69 7.77 -3.25
N HIS A 126 13.52 8.79 -3.38
CA HIS A 126 14.95 8.61 -3.56
C HIS A 126 15.60 7.93 -2.33
N ARG A 127 15.22 8.39 -1.12
CA ARG A 127 15.75 7.82 0.11
C ARG A 127 15.39 6.36 0.29
N GLU A 128 14.21 5.97 -0.13
CA GLU A 128 13.66 4.63 0.12
C GLU A 128 13.88 3.67 -1.05
N GLY A 129 14.66 4.08 -2.06
CA GLY A 129 14.86 3.27 -3.26
C GLY A 129 15.41 1.88 -2.96
N ASP A 130 16.38 1.77 -2.05
CA ASP A 130 16.97 0.48 -1.71
C ASP A 130 16.01 -0.42 -0.95
N ARG A 131 15.17 0.15 -0.06
CA ARG A 131 14.13 -0.61 0.64
C ARG A 131 13.11 -1.17 -0.33
N ILE A 132 12.73 -0.38 -1.32
CA ILE A 132 11.78 -0.81 -2.34
C ILE A 132 12.33 -2.00 -3.10
N ARG A 133 13.63 -2.01 -3.41
CA ARG A 133 14.27 -3.15 -4.06
C ARG A 133 14.24 -4.40 -3.20
N ILE A 134 14.48 -4.26 -1.90
CA ILE A 134 14.43 -5.38 -0.96
C ILE A 134 13.02 -5.97 -0.92
N LEU A 135 12.00 -5.10 -0.83
CA LEU A 135 10.61 -5.53 -0.79
C LEU A 135 10.20 -6.26 -2.06
N ARG A 136 10.74 -5.85 -3.21
CA ARG A 136 10.46 -6.50 -4.50
C ARG A 136 11.21 -7.80 -4.68
N GLY A 137 12.23 -8.03 -3.94
CA GLY A 137 13.16 -9.15 -3.80
C GLY A 137 13.00 -10.36 -4.69
N PRO A 138 13.92 -11.27 -4.69
CA PRO A 138 13.89 -12.38 -5.66
C PRO A 138 12.67 -13.27 -5.51
#